data_1a930d887260dc215c908c626b5284b5
#
_entry.id   1a930d887260dc215c908c626b5284b5
#
_cell.length_a   1.000
_cell.length_b   1.000
_cell.length_c   1.000
_cell.angle_alpha   90.00
_cell.angle_beta   90.00
_cell.angle_gamma   90.00
#
_symmetry.space_group_name_H-M   'P 1'
#
loop_
_entity.id
_entity.type
_entity.pdbx_description
1 polymer ?
#
loop_
_entity_poly.entity_id
_entity_poly.type
_entity_poly.pdbx_seq_one_letter_code
_entity_poly.pdbx_strand_id
1 'polypeptide(L)'
;MWEERPDEMRALAAEHDARFRSAIDGNGGYVVKATGDGFHAAFGRAADAVAAAEQAQAAIADLPLIKVRMGINTGEVQERDGDYFGPPVNRAARLMAAGHGGQVLIAAVTAELVPGLVSRNLGEHRLRDLGRPLLVWQLGTEEFPPLRTLDELPGNLPVQLTSFVGRAEEVKAVAGLLA
;
A
#
# COMPACT_ATOMS: atom_id res chain seq x y z
N MET A 1 -0.71 24.09 -0.06
CA MET A 1 -0.34 23.90 -1.49
C MET A 1 -1.53 23.99 -2.44
N TRP A 2 -2.59 23.17 -2.30
CA TRP A 2 -3.78 23.26 -3.15
C TRP A 2 -4.48 24.63 -3.06
N GLU A 3 -4.57 25.18 -1.85
CA GLU A 3 -5.19 26.49 -1.60
C GLU A 3 -4.35 27.67 -2.09
N GLU A 4 -3.01 27.53 -2.12
CA GLU A 4 -2.07 28.59 -2.47
C GLU A 4 -1.80 28.68 -3.99
N ARG A 5 -1.82 27.53 -4.68
CA ARG A 5 -1.49 27.40 -6.10
C ARG A 5 -2.43 26.43 -6.84
N PRO A 6 -3.71 26.72 -6.91
CA PRO A 6 -4.70 25.77 -7.41
C PRO A 6 -4.52 25.42 -8.90
N ASP A 7 -4.07 26.36 -9.73
CA ASP A 7 -3.89 26.14 -11.17
C ASP A 7 -2.66 25.28 -11.45
N GLU A 8 -1.56 25.54 -10.76
CA GLU A 8 -0.34 24.74 -10.84
C GLU A 8 -0.60 23.29 -10.38
N MET A 9 -1.32 23.11 -9.29
CA MET A 9 -1.66 21.78 -8.77
C MET A 9 -2.60 21.02 -9.71
N ARG A 10 -3.54 21.72 -10.38
CA ARG A 10 -4.40 21.09 -11.41
C ARG A 10 -3.59 20.61 -12.61
N ALA A 11 -2.65 21.41 -13.07
CA ALA A 11 -1.78 21.03 -14.19
C ALA A 11 -0.89 19.84 -13.83
N LEU A 12 -0.29 19.83 -12.64
CA LEU A 12 0.53 18.73 -12.14
C LEU A 12 -0.29 17.44 -11.95
N ALA A 13 -1.52 17.53 -11.44
CA ALA A 13 -2.40 16.36 -11.29
C ALA A 13 -2.80 15.79 -12.66
N ALA A 14 -3.11 16.63 -13.64
CA ALA A 14 -3.44 16.18 -14.98
C ALA A 14 -2.25 15.48 -15.67
N GLU A 15 -1.04 16.01 -15.48
CA GLU A 15 0.19 15.42 -15.99
C GLU A 15 0.49 14.07 -15.31
N HIS A 16 0.36 14.01 -13.98
CA HIS A 16 0.46 12.77 -13.22
C HIS A 16 -0.51 11.72 -13.75
N ASP A 17 -1.78 12.07 -13.91
CA ASP A 17 -2.81 11.14 -14.37
C ASP A 17 -2.53 10.61 -15.77
N ALA A 18 -2.08 11.48 -16.68
CA ALA A 18 -1.74 11.09 -18.05
C ALA A 18 -0.56 10.10 -18.07
N ARG A 19 0.49 10.37 -17.29
CA ARG A 19 1.69 9.51 -17.22
C ARG A 19 1.37 8.15 -16.58
N PHE A 20 0.54 8.13 -15.52
CA PHE A 20 0.09 6.90 -14.90
C PHE A 20 -0.76 6.03 -15.84
N ARG A 21 -1.74 6.63 -16.51
CA ARG A 21 -2.54 5.91 -17.51
C ARG A 21 -1.67 5.33 -18.60
N SER A 22 -0.74 6.11 -19.13
CA SER A 22 0.20 5.64 -20.15
C SER A 22 1.03 4.45 -19.68
N ALA A 23 1.52 4.47 -18.43
CA ALA A 23 2.28 3.34 -17.88
C ALA A 23 1.39 2.10 -17.66
N ILE A 24 0.16 2.27 -17.18
CA ILE A 24 -0.80 1.18 -16.98
C ILE A 24 -1.18 0.55 -18.33
N ASP A 25 -1.64 1.36 -19.28
CA ASP A 25 -2.11 0.91 -20.60
C ASP A 25 -0.96 0.29 -21.41
N GLY A 26 0.23 0.91 -21.37
CA GLY A 26 1.43 0.44 -22.06
C GLY A 26 1.93 -0.93 -21.59
N ASN A 27 1.55 -1.37 -20.37
CA ASN A 27 1.84 -2.69 -19.83
C ASN A 27 0.60 -3.61 -19.80
N GLY A 28 -0.42 -3.32 -20.61
CA GLY A 28 -1.61 -4.17 -20.74
C GLY A 28 -2.48 -4.18 -19.49
N GLY A 29 -2.38 -3.15 -18.65
CA GLY A 29 -3.20 -2.97 -17.48
C GLY A 29 -4.54 -2.33 -17.79
N TYR A 30 -5.46 -2.43 -16.84
CA TYR A 30 -6.79 -1.83 -16.89
C TYR A 30 -6.98 -0.91 -15.69
N VAL A 31 -7.34 0.34 -15.94
CA VAL A 31 -7.72 1.29 -14.88
C VAL A 31 -9.14 0.98 -14.44
N VAL A 32 -9.28 0.35 -13.28
CA VAL A 32 -10.56 -0.03 -12.68
C VAL A 32 -11.32 1.22 -12.23
N LYS A 33 -10.62 2.09 -11.51
CA LYS A 33 -11.15 3.39 -11.10
C LYS A 33 -10.02 4.37 -10.71
N ALA A 34 -10.31 5.64 -10.85
CA ALA A 34 -9.52 6.72 -10.27
C ALA A 34 -10.27 7.27 -9.04
N THR A 35 -9.57 7.43 -7.92
CA THR A 35 -10.11 7.93 -6.66
C THR A 35 -9.29 9.13 -6.20
N GLY A 36 -9.77 10.34 -6.53
CA GLY A 36 -9.02 11.55 -6.23
C GLY A 36 -7.67 11.58 -6.94
N ASP A 37 -6.60 11.44 -6.17
CA ASP A 37 -5.20 11.44 -6.62
C ASP A 37 -4.61 10.03 -6.83
N GLY A 38 -5.43 8.97 -6.78
CA GLY A 38 -4.96 7.59 -6.86
C GLY A 38 -5.66 6.75 -7.92
N PHE A 39 -4.98 5.68 -8.33
CA PHE A 39 -5.49 4.69 -9.28
C PHE A 39 -5.63 3.32 -8.63
N HIS A 40 -6.72 2.65 -8.93
CA HIS A 40 -6.85 1.21 -8.82
C HIS A 40 -6.73 0.62 -10.22
N ALA A 41 -5.67 -0.14 -10.47
CA ALA A 41 -5.41 -0.79 -11.74
C ALA A 41 -5.31 -2.30 -11.56
N ALA A 42 -5.73 -3.05 -12.58
CA ALA A 42 -5.63 -4.50 -12.63
C ALA A 42 -4.82 -4.94 -13.85
N PHE A 43 -4.09 -6.04 -13.70
CA PHE A 43 -3.21 -6.62 -14.71
C PHE A 43 -3.43 -8.12 -14.78
N GLY A 44 -3.31 -8.69 -15.97
CA GLY A 44 -3.42 -10.13 -16.17
C GLY A 44 -2.19 -10.90 -15.65
N ARG A 45 -1.03 -10.23 -15.50
CA ARG A 45 0.24 -10.84 -15.06
C ARG A 45 0.93 -9.97 -14.02
N ALA A 46 1.54 -10.61 -13.03
CA ALA A 46 2.30 -9.92 -11.99
C ALA A 46 3.47 -9.09 -12.55
N ALA A 47 4.17 -9.61 -13.57
CA ALA A 47 5.29 -8.92 -14.20
C ALA A 47 4.86 -7.60 -14.86
N ASP A 48 3.69 -7.58 -15.49
CA ASP A 48 3.17 -6.40 -16.17
C ASP A 48 2.78 -5.31 -15.13
N ALA A 49 2.23 -5.70 -13.98
CA ALA A 49 1.95 -4.80 -12.88
C ALA A 49 3.22 -4.16 -12.28
N VAL A 50 4.28 -4.96 -12.15
CA VAL A 50 5.59 -4.48 -11.67
C VAL A 50 6.20 -3.52 -12.69
N ALA A 51 6.24 -3.88 -13.97
CA ALA A 51 6.77 -3.02 -15.03
C ALA A 51 6.01 -1.69 -15.13
N ALA A 52 4.69 -1.71 -15.01
CA ALA A 52 3.87 -0.50 -14.98
C ALA A 52 4.22 0.39 -13.78
N ALA A 53 4.44 -0.19 -12.60
CA ALA A 53 4.81 0.56 -11.41
C ALA A 53 6.20 1.21 -11.54
N GLU A 54 7.20 0.50 -12.09
CA GLU A 54 8.52 1.05 -12.39
C GLU A 54 8.45 2.21 -13.37
N GLN A 55 7.74 2.00 -14.48
CA GLN A 55 7.55 3.04 -15.50
C GLN A 55 6.81 4.26 -14.97
N ALA A 56 5.76 4.06 -14.16
CA ALA A 56 5.02 5.15 -13.55
C ALA A 56 5.89 5.96 -12.58
N GLN A 57 6.68 5.32 -11.71
CA GLN A 57 7.61 6.01 -10.82
C GLN A 57 8.68 6.79 -11.60
N ALA A 58 9.26 6.19 -12.63
CA ALA A 58 10.24 6.86 -13.48
C ALA A 58 9.62 8.05 -14.23
N ALA A 59 8.40 7.89 -14.73
CA ALA A 59 7.71 8.93 -15.49
C ALA A 59 7.38 10.19 -14.66
N ILE A 60 7.19 10.05 -13.34
CA ILE A 60 6.87 11.19 -12.46
C ILE A 60 8.09 11.72 -11.68
N ALA A 61 9.28 11.16 -11.88
CA ALA A 61 10.47 11.52 -11.12
C ALA A 61 10.86 13.01 -11.25
N ASP A 62 10.49 13.64 -12.36
CA ASP A 62 10.71 15.06 -12.63
C ASP A 62 9.58 15.98 -12.10
N LEU A 63 8.48 15.42 -11.58
CA LEU A 63 7.40 16.22 -11.00
C LEU A 63 7.76 16.63 -9.55
N PRO A 64 8.02 17.91 -9.28
CA PRO A 64 8.73 18.32 -8.06
C PRO A 64 7.93 18.13 -6.76
N LEU A 65 6.61 18.05 -6.86
CA LEU A 65 5.72 18.05 -5.70
C LEU A 65 4.94 16.73 -5.52
N ILE A 66 5.08 15.79 -6.47
CA ILE A 66 4.29 14.55 -6.48
C ILE A 66 5.20 13.37 -6.18
N LYS A 67 4.87 12.65 -5.11
CA LYS A 67 5.50 11.36 -4.77
C LYS A 67 4.43 10.33 -4.52
N VAL A 68 4.37 9.32 -5.36
CA VAL A 68 3.33 8.30 -5.31
C VAL A 68 3.84 7.06 -4.59
N ARG A 69 3.01 6.53 -3.69
CA ARG A 69 3.21 5.22 -3.07
C ARG A 69 2.32 4.20 -3.75
N MET A 70 2.83 3.00 -3.95
CA MET A 70 2.09 1.93 -4.62
C MET A 70 2.10 0.64 -3.79
N GLY A 71 1.04 -0.16 -3.95
CA GLY A 71 0.95 -1.50 -3.38
C GLY A 71 0.52 -2.50 -4.44
N ILE A 72 1.27 -3.58 -4.62
CA ILE A 72 0.97 -4.63 -5.60
C ILE A 72 0.74 -5.94 -4.87
N ASN A 73 -0.38 -6.58 -5.17
CA ASN A 73 -0.70 -7.90 -4.67
C ASN A 73 -1.40 -8.73 -5.74
N THR A 74 -1.07 -10.00 -5.81
CA THR A 74 -1.66 -10.96 -6.76
C THR A 74 -2.61 -11.90 -6.05
N GLY A 75 -3.70 -12.26 -6.71
CA GLY A 75 -4.67 -13.23 -6.20
C GLY A 75 -5.97 -13.23 -6.99
N GLU A 76 -6.81 -14.24 -6.73
CA GLU A 76 -8.13 -14.34 -7.35
C GLU A 76 -9.07 -13.29 -6.78
N VAL A 77 -9.79 -12.60 -7.65
CA VAL A 77 -10.74 -11.55 -7.33
C VAL A 77 -12.11 -11.84 -7.94
N GLN A 78 -13.14 -11.24 -7.39
CA GLN A 78 -14.47 -11.23 -8.00
C GLN A 78 -14.64 -9.93 -8.79
N GLU A 79 -15.00 -10.07 -10.05
CA GLU A 79 -15.39 -8.94 -10.88
C GLU A 79 -16.91 -8.74 -10.80
N ARG A 80 -17.34 -7.49 -10.63
CA ARG A 80 -18.74 -7.07 -10.72
C ARG A 80 -18.80 -5.68 -11.31
N ASP A 81 -19.55 -5.52 -12.39
CA ASP A 81 -19.79 -4.22 -13.04
C ASP A 81 -18.49 -3.44 -13.36
N GLY A 82 -17.43 -4.17 -13.76
CA GLY A 82 -16.12 -3.60 -14.08
C GLY A 82 -15.27 -3.19 -12.86
N ASP A 83 -15.70 -3.50 -11.64
CA ASP A 83 -14.90 -3.34 -10.41
C ASP A 83 -14.46 -4.69 -9.85
N TYR A 84 -13.36 -4.72 -9.11
CA TYR A 84 -12.78 -5.91 -8.52
C TYR A 84 -12.90 -5.89 -6.99
N PHE A 85 -13.29 -7.04 -6.43
CA PHE A 85 -13.55 -7.22 -5.01
C PHE A 85 -12.83 -8.44 -4.46
N GLY A 86 -12.48 -8.38 -3.19
CA GLY A 86 -11.96 -9.52 -2.45
C GLY A 86 -10.69 -9.22 -1.66
N PRO A 87 -10.20 -10.23 -0.92
CA PRO A 87 -9.02 -10.08 -0.06
C PRO A 87 -7.77 -9.58 -0.79
N PRO A 88 -7.50 -9.96 -2.06
CA PRO A 88 -6.32 -9.44 -2.78
C PRO A 88 -6.35 -7.93 -3.00
N VAL A 89 -7.50 -7.35 -3.30
CA VAL A 89 -7.68 -5.89 -3.48
C VAL A 89 -7.41 -5.17 -2.16
N ASN A 90 -7.98 -5.67 -1.06
CA ASN A 90 -7.74 -5.10 0.26
C ASN A 90 -6.25 -5.16 0.66
N ARG A 91 -5.56 -6.27 0.37
CA ARG A 91 -4.12 -6.38 0.63
C ARG A 91 -3.30 -5.35 -0.15
N ALA A 92 -3.58 -5.16 -1.44
CA ALA A 92 -2.91 -4.14 -2.25
C ALA A 92 -3.11 -2.73 -1.64
N ALA A 93 -4.33 -2.39 -1.24
CA ALA A 93 -4.64 -1.12 -0.60
C ALA A 93 -3.90 -0.95 0.75
N ARG A 94 -3.79 -2.02 1.57
CA ARG A 94 -3.06 -1.97 2.84
C ARG A 94 -1.54 -1.87 2.65
N LEU A 95 -0.99 -2.55 1.65
CA LEU A 95 0.41 -2.37 1.25
C LEU A 95 0.67 -0.91 0.86
N MET A 96 -0.10 -0.36 -0.06
CA MET A 96 0.01 1.03 -0.48
C MET A 96 -0.05 1.98 0.73
N ALA A 97 -0.99 1.76 1.65
CA ALA A 97 -1.15 2.62 2.83
C ALA A 97 0.05 2.56 3.80
N ALA A 98 0.75 1.43 3.87
CA ALA A 98 1.93 1.25 4.72
C ALA A 98 3.18 1.92 4.15
N GLY A 99 3.24 2.20 2.85
CA GLY A 99 4.40 2.77 2.18
C GLY A 99 4.52 4.29 2.28
N HIS A 100 5.63 4.78 1.79
CA HIS A 100 5.98 6.19 1.69
C HIS A 100 5.92 6.68 0.24
N GLY A 101 5.83 7.98 0.03
CA GLY A 101 5.88 8.58 -1.31
C GLY A 101 7.16 8.19 -2.05
N GLY A 102 7.05 7.67 -3.26
CA GLY A 102 8.14 7.09 -4.06
C GLY A 102 8.32 5.58 -3.87
N GLN A 103 7.72 4.98 -2.83
CA GLN A 103 7.88 3.57 -2.50
C GLN A 103 6.84 2.68 -3.18
N VAL A 104 7.29 1.56 -3.74
CA VAL A 104 6.43 0.50 -4.26
C VAL A 104 6.57 -0.74 -3.39
N LEU A 105 5.49 -1.14 -2.73
CA LEU A 105 5.44 -2.32 -1.88
C LEU A 105 4.74 -3.48 -2.61
N ILE A 106 5.27 -4.68 -2.43
CA ILE A 106 4.84 -5.88 -3.13
C ILE A 106 4.58 -6.98 -2.09
N ALA A 107 3.48 -7.71 -2.22
CA ALA A 107 3.28 -8.94 -1.44
C ALA A 107 4.23 -10.05 -1.92
N ALA A 108 4.64 -10.95 -1.03
CA ALA A 108 5.52 -12.07 -1.36
C ALA A 108 5.00 -12.89 -2.55
N VAL A 109 3.70 -13.17 -2.59
CA VAL A 109 3.06 -13.90 -3.70
C VAL A 109 3.29 -13.22 -5.06
N THR A 110 3.36 -11.89 -5.11
CA THR A 110 3.65 -11.16 -6.33
C THR A 110 5.14 -11.24 -6.68
N ALA A 111 6.01 -11.09 -5.68
CA ALA A 111 7.47 -11.18 -5.87
C ALA A 111 7.89 -12.56 -6.41
N GLU A 112 7.29 -13.64 -5.90
CA GLU A 112 7.53 -15.02 -6.35
C GLU A 112 7.15 -15.26 -7.82
N LEU A 113 6.17 -14.52 -8.34
CA LEU A 113 5.71 -14.62 -9.73
C LEU A 113 6.55 -13.82 -10.73
N VAL A 114 7.53 -13.04 -10.26
CA VAL A 114 8.38 -12.20 -11.11
C VAL A 114 9.86 -12.57 -10.92
N PRO A 115 10.35 -13.60 -11.63
CA PRO A 115 11.74 -14.02 -11.54
C PRO A 115 12.71 -12.88 -11.90
N GLY A 116 13.78 -12.73 -11.13
CA GLY A 116 14.80 -11.70 -11.38
C GLY A 116 14.41 -10.29 -10.92
N LEU A 117 13.30 -10.16 -10.20
CA LEU A 117 12.86 -8.89 -9.65
C LEU A 117 13.93 -8.27 -8.73
N VAL A 118 14.36 -7.05 -9.04
CA VAL A 118 15.22 -6.28 -8.15
C VAL A 118 14.37 -5.74 -7.01
N SER A 119 14.49 -6.39 -5.85
CA SER A 119 13.65 -6.08 -4.70
C SER A 119 14.37 -6.33 -3.38
N ARG A 120 13.87 -5.67 -2.33
CA ARG A 120 14.35 -5.81 -0.96
C ARG A 120 13.27 -6.46 -0.10
N ASN A 121 13.62 -7.52 0.62
CA ASN A 121 12.74 -8.13 1.62
C ASN A 121 12.69 -7.24 2.86
N LEU A 122 11.51 -6.79 3.23
CA LEU A 122 11.27 -5.95 4.41
C LEU A 122 10.82 -6.76 5.64
N GLY A 123 10.58 -8.06 5.48
CA GLY A 123 10.08 -8.93 6.55
C GLY A 123 8.56 -9.00 6.65
N GLU A 124 8.09 -9.62 7.74
CA GLU A 124 6.67 -9.73 8.05
C GLU A 124 6.16 -8.51 8.78
N HIS A 125 5.01 -8.00 8.34
CA HIS A 125 4.38 -6.81 8.91
C HIS A 125 2.89 -7.03 9.16
N ARG A 126 2.40 -6.53 10.30
CA ARG A 126 0.97 -6.46 10.61
C ARG A 126 0.37 -5.22 10.00
N LEU A 127 -0.33 -5.39 8.90
CA LEU A 127 -1.03 -4.30 8.24
C LEU A 127 -2.45 -4.17 8.83
N ARG A 128 -2.96 -2.93 8.84
CA ARG A 128 -4.28 -2.64 9.38
C ARG A 128 -5.36 -3.50 8.69
N ASP A 129 -6.31 -4.01 9.45
CA ASP A 129 -7.45 -4.81 8.99
C ASP A 129 -7.08 -6.12 8.26
N LEU A 130 -5.84 -6.58 8.39
CA LEU A 130 -5.43 -7.91 7.95
C LEU A 130 -5.24 -8.81 9.18
N GLY A 131 -5.93 -9.94 9.19
CA GLY A 131 -5.93 -10.87 10.34
C GLY A 131 -4.60 -11.63 10.55
N ARG A 132 -3.68 -11.59 9.57
CA ARG A 132 -2.36 -12.24 9.64
C ARG A 132 -1.27 -11.29 9.13
N PRO A 133 -0.04 -11.41 9.66
CA PRO A 133 1.11 -10.71 9.11
C PRO A 133 1.28 -11.01 7.61
N LEU A 134 1.78 -10.05 6.88
CA LEU A 134 2.09 -10.19 5.46
C LEU A 134 3.59 -10.00 5.27
N LEU A 135 4.22 -10.92 4.55
CA LEU A 135 5.60 -10.80 4.12
C LEU A 135 5.65 -9.76 2.98
N VAL A 136 6.37 -8.66 3.23
CA VAL A 136 6.40 -7.49 2.38
C VAL A 136 7.77 -7.35 1.72
N TRP A 137 7.75 -7.05 0.44
CA TRP A 137 8.91 -6.71 -0.35
C TRP A 137 8.78 -5.28 -0.88
N GLN A 138 9.89 -4.64 -1.10
CA GLN A 138 9.97 -3.33 -1.76
C GLN A 138 10.61 -3.51 -3.14
N LEU A 139 10.03 -2.89 -4.14
CA LEU A 139 10.63 -2.81 -5.47
C LEU A 139 11.83 -1.86 -5.44
N GLY A 140 12.95 -2.28 -6.05
CA GLY A 140 14.20 -1.53 -5.99
C GLY A 140 14.94 -1.65 -4.67
N THR A 141 16.03 -0.90 -4.54
CA THR A 141 16.98 -0.98 -3.40
C THR A 141 17.04 0.30 -2.58
N GLU A 142 16.25 1.31 -2.90
CA GLU A 142 16.22 2.61 -2.21
C GLU A 142 15.87 2.45 -0.73
N GLU A 143 16.37 3.35 0.10
CA GLU A 143 16.07 3.37 1.52
C GLU A 143 14.91 4.29 1.82
N PHE A 144 13.96 3.77 2.60
CA PHE A 144 12.80 4.51 3.10
C PHE A 144 12.72 4.39 4.62
N PRO A 145 12.03 5.30 5.30
CA PRO A 145 11.71 5.13 6.71
C PRO A 145 10.97 3.80 6.95
N PRO A 146 10.89 3.35 8.22
CA PRO A 146 10.10 2.18 8.60
C PRO A 146 8.66 2.27 8.05
N LEU A 147 8.07 1.10 7.72
CA LEU A 147 6.71 1.04 7.20
C LEU A 147 5.70 1.51 8.25
N ARG A 148 4.64 2.18 7.82
CA ARG A 148 3.52 2.61 8.66
C ARG A 148 2.62 1.43 9.01
N THR A 149 3.07 0.58 9.92
CA THR A 149 2.39 -0.65 10.33
C THR A 149 1.83 -0.54 11.75
N LEU A 150 1.05 -1.53 12.18
CA LEU A 150 0.57 -1.61 13.55
C LEU A 150 1.70 -1.91 14.54
N ASP A 151 2.79 -2.53 14.08
CA ASP A 151 3.93 -2.89 14.91
C ASP A 151 4.76 -1.67 15.31
N GLU A 152 4.64 -0.55 14.58
CA GLU A 152 5.36 0.70 14.83
C GLU A 152 4.51 1.80 15.48
N LEU A 153 3.21 1.60 15.59
CA LEU A 153 2.39 2.52 16.36
C LEU A 153 2.75 2.34 17.83
N PRO A 154 3.37 3.34 18.49
CA PRO A 154 3.51 3.27 19.93
C PRO A 154 2.12 3.07 20.50
N GLY A 155 1.93 1.98 21.26
CA GLY A 155 0.64 1.74 21.92
C GLY A 155 0.25 3.02 22.65
N ASN A 156 -0.95 3.54 22.39
CA ASN A 156 -1.49 4.71 23.10
C ASN A 156 -1.86 4.36 24.56
N LEU A 157 -1.60 3.12 24.96
CA LEU A 157 -1.71 2.72 26.36
C LEU A 157 -0.43 3.13 27.09
N PRO A 158 -0.55 3.90 28.17
CA PRO A 158 0.61 4.24 28.99
C PRO A 158 1.29 2.95 29.46
N VAL A 159 2.62 2.92 29.36
CA VAL A 159 3.41 1.83 29.93
C VAL A 159 3.09 1.79 31.42
N GLN A 160 2.48 0.69 31.88
CA GLN A 160 2.21 0.49 33.30
C GLN A 160 3.55 0.34 34.04
N LEU A 161 3.99 1.39 34.70
CA LEU A 161 5.20 1.41 35.52
C LEU A 161 4.98 0.79 36.91
N THR A 162 3.73 0.47 37.23
CA THR A 162 3.36 -0.12 38.55
C THR A 162 2.43 -1.33 38.33
N SER A 163 2.59 -2.34 39.20
CA SER A 163 1.66 -3.48 39.23
C SER A 163 0.24 -3.01 39.55
N PHE A 164 -0.74 -3.55 38.87
CA PHE A 164 -2.16 -3.26 39.09
C PHE A 164 -2.55 -3.78 40.48
N VAL A 165 -2.81 -2.87 41.42
CA VAL A 165 -3.19 -3.22 42.78
C VAL A 165 -4.65 -2.83 43.00
N GLY A 166 -5.51 -3.82 43.38
CA GLY A 166 -6.81 -3.54 43.95
C GLY A 166 -8.05 -3.67 43.07
N ARG A 167 -7.94 -4.20 41.81
CA ARG A 167 -9.10 -4.45 40.93
C ARG A 167 -9.06 -5.80 40.22
N ALA A 168 -8.55 -6.82 40.92
CA ALA A 168 -8.39 -8.17 40.34
C ALA A 168 -9.73 -8.82 39.94
N GLU A 169 -10.79 -8.55 40.68
CA GLU A 169 -12.12 -9.10 40.42
C GLU A 169 -12.79 -8.44 39.21
N GLU A 170 -12.65 -7.12 39.05
CA GLU A 170 -13.17 -6.42 37.86
C GLU A 170 -12.42 -6.80 36.60
N VAL A 171 -11.10 -6.97 36.66
CA VAL A 171 -10.29 -7.48 35.53
C VAL A 171 -10.73 -8.88 35.13
N LYS A 172 -10.98 -9.75 36.12
CA LYS A 172 -11.44 -11.11 35.88
C LYS A 172 -12.86 -11.15 35.27
N ALA A 173 -13.74 -10.25 35.73
CA ALA A 173 -15.08 -10.11 35.17
C ALA A 173 -15.05 -9.64 33.73
N VAL A 174 -14.22 -8.66 33.37
CA VAL A 174 -14.06 -8.17 31.99
C VAL A 174 -13.40 -9.25 31.10
N ALA A 175 -12.40 -9.94 31.59
CA ALA A 175 -11.77 -11.04 30.85
C ALA A 175 -12.76 -12.17 30.54
N GLY A 176 -13.70 -12.44 31.46
CA GLY A 176 -14.77 -13.43 31.25
C GLY A 176 -15.84 -13.00 30.25
N LEU A 177 -15.97 -11.71 29.94
CA LEU A 177 -16.89 -11.18 28.92
C LEU A 177 -16.27 -11.17 27.51
N LEU A 178 -14.94 -11.32 27.42
CA LEU A 178 -14.18 -11.30 26.15
C LEU A 178 -13.76 -12.69 25.70
N ALA A 179 -14.05 -13.73 26.47
CA ALA A 179 -13.80 -15.14 26.15
C ALA A 179 -15.03 -15.80 25.55
#